data_2c31a45b04e06f2c4a9026fe37372b50
#
_entry.id   2c31a45b04e06f2c4a9026fe37372b50
#
_cell.length_a   1.000
_cell.length_b   1.000
_cell.length_c   1.000
_cell.angle_alpha   90.00
_cell.angle_beta   90.00
_cell.angle_gamma   90.00
#
_symmetry.space_group_name_H-M   'P 1'
#
loop_
_entity.id
_entity.type
_entity.pdbx_description
1 polymer ?
#
loop_
_entity_poly.entity_id
_entity_poly.type
_entity_poly.pdbx_seq_one_letter_code
_entity_poly.pdbx_strand_id
1 'polypeptide(L)'
;AAVMQLITAADPDVKNIALLYDIGQDSSTAAIAHAKEYLDANGIAYGEYTGTTVDEVTLAVQALIADGVDAVFTPTDNTIMKSELSIYEMLQEAGIPHYTGADSFALNGAFLGYGVDYAALGVETANMAASIALDGAKPAETAVKTFDNGCATINTETCEKLGFNYDEICKAFEPFCTKIQSIVTAESFDEVK
;
A
#
# COMPACT_ATOMS: atom_id res chain seq x y z
N ALA A 1 1.43 -0.82 -10.49
CA ALA A 1 2.43 0.13 -11.02
C ALA A 1 2.66 1.32 -10.07
N ALA A 2 1.62 2.01 -9.57
CA ALA A 2 1.78 3.24 -8.77
C ALA A 2 2.67 3.04 -7.52
N VAL A 3 2.40 2.02 -6.69
CA VAL A 3 3.23 1.77 -5.48
C VAL A 3 4.69 1.47 -5.85
N MET A 4 4.94 0.75 -6.95
CA MET A 4 6.30 0.50 -7.42
C MET A 4 7.03 1.80 -7.79
N GLN A 5 6.33 2.77 -8.38
CA GLN A 5 6.88 4.09 -8.66
C GLN A 5 7.22 4.86 -7.37
N LEU A 6 6.42 4.72 -6.31
CA LEU A 6 6.72 5.32 -5.01
C LEU A 6 7.96 4.69 -4.36
N ILE A 7 8.12 3.37 -4.46
CA ILE A 7 9.32 2.69 -3.97
C ILE A 7 10.57 3.25 -4.66
N THR A 8 10.57 3.29 -5.99
CA THR A 8 11.72 3.80 -6.77
C THR A 8 11.93 5.31 -6.64
N ALA A 9 10.90 6.07 -6.29
CA ALA A 9 11.02 7.50 -6.01
C ALA A 9 11.61 7.77 -4.62
N ALA A 10 11.29 6.93 -3.63
CA ALA A 10 11.86 7.02 -2.28
C ALA A 10 13.31 6.52 -2.24
N ASP A 11 13.58 5.44 -2.95
CA ASP A 11 14.92 4.86 -3.08
C ASP A 11 15.24 4.54 -4.56
N PRO A 12 15.93 5.45 -5.27
CA PRO A 12 16.36 5.20 -6.65
C PRO A 12 17.37 4.06 -6.82
N ASP A 13 18.03 3.66 -5.74
CA ASP A 13 19.05 2.60 -5.74
C ASP A 13 18.50 1.23 -5.33
N VAL A 14 17.17 1.11 -5.12
CA VAL A 14 16.50 -0.15 -4.76
C VAL A 14 16.79 -1.26 -5.78
N LYS A 15 17.19 -2.45 -5.29
CA LYS A 15 17.63 -3.57 -6.14
C LYS A 15 16.81 -4.84 -5.93
N ASN A 16 16.25 -5.04 -4.74
CA ASN A 16 15.56 -6.27 -4.38
C ASN A 16 14.30 -5.97 -3.55
N ILE A 17 13.14 -6.32 -4.06
CA ILE A 17 11.85 -6.05 -3.43
C ILE A 17 11.17 -7.36 -3.05
N ALA A 18 10.70 -7.46 -1.80
CA ALA A 18 9.83 -8.56 -1.38
C ALA A 18 8.38 -8.29 -1.78
N LEU A 19 7.75 -9.25 -2.43
CA LEU A 19 6.31 -9.28 -2.69
C LEU A 19 5.66 -10.16 -1.62
N LEU A 20 5.05 -9.53 -0.60
CA LEU A 20 4.43 -10.21 0.54
C LEU A 20 2.91 -10.24 0.37
N TYR A 21 2.31 -11.43 0.27
CA TYR A 21 0.89 -11.57 0.01
C TYR A 21 0.34 -12.96 0.39
N ASP A 22 -0.98 -13.07 0.51
CA ASP A 22 -1.68 -14.34 0.64
C ASP A 22 -2.07 -14.86 -0.76
N ILE A 23 -1.48 -15.99 -1.13
CA ILE A 23 -1.74 -16.63 -2.44
C ILE A 23 -3.19 -17.10 -2.60
N GLY A 24 -3.93 -17.25 -1.50
CA GLY A 24 -5.35 -17.62 -1.50
C GLY A 24 -6.29 -16.44 -1.76
N GLN A 25 -5.78 -15.19 -1.85
CA GLN A 25 -6.60 -14.01 -2.10
C GLN A 25 -6.55 -13.57 -3.57
N ASP A 26 -7.67 -13.74 -4.28
CA ASP A 26 -7.82 -13.32 -5.69
C ASP A 26 -7.51 -11.83 -5.90
N SER A 27 -7.80 -10.97 -4.90
CA SER A 27 -7.53 -9.54 -4.95
C SER A 27 -6.03 -9.20 -5.06
N SER A 28 -5.16 -10.08 -4.58
CA SER A 28 -3.72 -9.90 -4.63
C SER A 28 -3.12 -10.26 -5.99
N THR A 29 -3.72 -11.20 -6.72
CA THR A 29 -3.14 -11.81 -7.93
C THR A 29 -2.81 -10.78 -9.02
N ALA A 30 -3.76 -9.91 -9.38
CA ALA A 30 -3.54 -8.92 -10.43
C ALA A 30 -2.51 -7.85 -10.02
N ALA A 31 -2.55 -7.42 -8.76
CA ALA A 31 -1.62 -6.43 -8.24
C ALA A 31 -0.17 -6.95 -8.21
N ILE A 32 0.01 -8.21 -7.81
CA ILE A 32 1.33 -8.88 -7.82
C ILE A 32 1.83 -9.07 -9.25
N ALA A 33 0.97 -9.50 -10.19
CA ALA A 33 1.35 -9.62 -11.60
C ALA A 33 1.87 -8.28 -12.17
N HIS A 34 1.12 -7.19 -11.95
CA HIS A 34 1.53 -5.85 -12.39
C HIS A 34 2.80 -5.34 -11.68
N ALA A 35 3.01 -5.72 -10.41
CA ALA A 35 4.26 -5.39 -9.73
C ALA A 35 5.45 -6.09 -10.40
N LYS A 36 5.33 -7.39 -10.68
CA LYS A 36 6.37 -8.17 -11.38
C LYS A 36 6.68 -7.58 -12.77
N GLU A 37 5.64 -7.26 -13.56
CA GLU A 37 5.83 -6.62 -14.87
C GLU A 37 6.64 -5.31 -14.76
N TYR A 38 6.35 -4.48 -13.76
CA TYR A 38 7.10 -3.25 -13.53
C TYR A 38 8.55 -3.53 -13.13
N LEU A 39 8.77 -4.46 -12.21
CA LEU A 39 10.09 -4.81 -11.69
C LEU A 39 10.97 -5.42 -12.79
N ASP A 40 10.42 -6.34 -13.58
CA ASP A 40 11.09 -6.94 -14.75
C ASP A 40 11.49 -5.87 -15.78
N ALA A 41 10.59 -4.93 -16.08
CA ALA A 41 10.84 -3.84 -17.03
C ALA A 41 11.93 -2.87 -16.56
N ASN A 42 12.15 -2.73 -15.24
CA ASN A 42 13.15 -1.85 -14.66
C ASN A 42 14.41 -2.59 -14.18
N GLY A 43 14.49 -3.90 -14.34
CA GLY A 43 15.65 -4.71 -13.95
C GLY A 43 15.85 -4.79 -12.43
N ILE A 44 14.78 -4.67 -11.65
CA ILE A 44 14.77 -4.77 -10.18
C ILE A 44 14.45 -6.22 -9.80
N ALA A 45 15.31 -6.85 -8.99
CA ALA A 45 15.08 -8.19 -8.50
C ALA A 45 13.92 -8.22 -7.49
N TYR A 46 13.24 -9.35 -7.40
CA TYR A 46 12.20 -9.55 -6.40
C TYR A 46 12.10 -11.00 -5.93
N GLY A 47 11.61 -11.17 -4.70
CA GLY A 47 11.24 -12.46 -4.12
C GLY A 47 9.76 -12.48 -3.75
N GLU A 48 9.13 -13.68 -3.80
CA GLU A 48 7.75 -13.88 -3.36
C GLU A 48 7.74 -14.52 -1.99
N TYR A 49 7.04 -13.89 -1.05
CA TYR A 49 6.88 -14.34 0.33
C TYR A 49 5.39 -14.44 0.63
N THR A 50 4.93 -15.61 1.03
CA THR A 50 3.49 -15.86 1.17
C THR A 50 3.13 -16.43 2.52
N GLY A 51 1.94 -16.10 3.01
CA GLY A 51 1.36 -16.65 4.22
C GLY A 51 -0.15 -16.52 4.20
N THR A 52 -0.85 -17.54 4.71
CA THR A 52 -2.31 -17.60 4.79
C THR A 52 -2.82 -17.43 6.22
N THR A 53 -1.92 -17.38 7.18
CA THR A 53 -2.17 -17.15 8.61
C THR A 53 -1.17 -16.14 9.16
N VAL A 54 -1.47 -15.53 10.31
CA VAL A 54 -0.56 -14.56 10.98
C VAL A 54 0.80 -15.18 11.25
N ASP A 55 0.84 -16.44 11.69
CA ASP A 55 2.08 -17.15 11.99
C ASP A 55 2.92 -17.37 10.71
N GLU A 56 2.29 -17.80 9.62
CA GLU A 56 2.96 -17.97 8.33
C GLU A 56 3.48 -16.64 7.76
N VAL A 57 2.69 -15.54 7.89
CA VAL A 57 3.13 -14.20 7.51
C VAL A 57 4.33 -13.76 8.33
N THR A 58 4.32 -14.01 9.64
CA THR A 58 5.46 -13.71 10.51
C THR A 58 6.72 -14.47 10.08
N LEU A 59 6.60 -15.76 9.74
CA LEU A 59 7.72 -16.55 9.22
C LEU A 59 8.20 -16.04 7.85
N ALA A 60 7.28 -15.63 6.96
CA ALA A 60 7.61 -15.04 5.68
C ALA A 60 8.39 -13.71 5.85
N VAL A 61 8.00 -12.89 6.83
CA VAL A 61 8.72 -11.64 7.17
C VAL A 61 10.12 -11.94 7.72
N GLN A 62 10.28 -12.93 8.57
CA GLN A 62 11.61 -13.35 9.03
C GLN A 62 12.51 -13.81 7.87
N ALA A 63 11.94 -14.52 6.89
CA ALA A 63 12.68 -14.97 5.72
C ALA A 63 13.13 -13.79 4.84
N LEU A 64 12.23 -12.85 4.51
CA LEU A 64 12.59 -11.69 3.68
C LEU A 64 13.63 -10.77 4.35
N ILE A 65 13.59 -10.65 5.70
CA ILE A 65 14.61 -9.93 6.46
C ILE A 65 15.96 -10.64 6.34
N ALA A 66 15.98 -11.97 6.48
CA ALA A 66 17.20 -12.76 6.34
C ALA A 66 17.78 -12.71 4.92
N ASP A 67 16.94 -12.59 3.90
CA ASP A 67 17.34 -12.45 2.49
C ASP A 67 17.85 -11.03 2.16
N GLY A 68 17.68 -10.06 3.07
CA GLY A 68 18.22 -8.70 2.94
C GLY A 68 17.57 -7.91 1.82
N VAL A 69 16.24 -7.91 1.75
CA VAL A 69 15.50 -7.12 0.77
C VAL A 69 15.54 -5.62 1.11
N ASP A 70 15.45 -4.76 0.10
CA ASP A 70 15.51 -3.31 0.29
C ASP A 70 14.14 -2.71 0.66
N ALA A 71 13.05 -3.35 0.23
CA ALA A 71 11.68 -2.91 0.50
C ALA A 71 10.70 -4.09 0.44
N VAL A 72 9.54 -3.93 1.07
CA VAL A 72 8.41 -4.87 0.98
C VAL A 72 7.23 -4.20 0.30
N PHE A 73 6.58 -4.92 -0.61
CA PHE A 73 5.30 -4.54 -1.19
C PHE A 73 4.21 -5.56 -0.84
N THR A 74 3.10 -5.05 -0.32
CA THR A 74 1.85 -5.81 -0.10
C THR A 74 0.70 -5.11 -0.82
N PRO A 75 -0.08 -5.81 -1.66
CA PRO A 75 -1.32 -5.28 -2.23
C PRO A 75 -2.40 -5.10 -1.17
N THR A 76 -3.63 -4.79 -1.56
CA THR A 76 -4.79 -4.78 -0.65
C THR A 76 -5.15 -6.22 -0.27
N ASP A 77 -4.50 -6.73 0.77
CA ASP A 77 -4.52 -8.12 1.22
C ASP A 77 -5.00 -8.21 2.68
N ASN A 78 -6.12 -8.91 2.91
CA ASN A 78 -6.75 -8.97 4.22
C ASN A 78 -5.96 -9.82 5.24
N THR A 79 -5.22 -10.82 4.78
CA THR A 79 -4.42 -11.68 5.67
C THR A 79 -3.20 -10.92 6.17
N ILE A 80 -2.49 -10.24 5.26
CA ILE A 80 -1.34 -9.41 5.63
C ILE A 80 -1.80 -8.22 6.48
N MET A 81 -2.93 -7.58 6.13
CA MET A 81 -3.51 -6.49 6.90
C MET A 81 -3.74 -6.87 8.38
N LYS A 82 -4.31 -8.05 8.63
CA LYS A 82 -4.53 -8.56 10.00
C LYS A 82 -3.22 -8.87 10.74
N SER A 83 -2.15 -9.11 10.02
CA SER A 83 -0.84 -9.44 10.56
C SER A 83 0.01 -8.19 10.83
N GLU A 84 -0.36 -7.02 10.27
CA GLU A 84 0.48 -5.83 10.24
C GLU A 84 0.99 -5.42 11.63
N LEU A 85 0.10 -5.33 12.63
CA LEU A 85 0.48 -5.03 14.03
C LEU A 85 1.46 -6.04 14.66
N SER A 86 1.61 -7.23 14.06
CA SER A 86 2.54 -8.25 14.52
C SER A 86 3.89 -8.21 13.81
N ILE A 87 3.97 -7.55 12.65
CA ILE A 87 5.15 -7.59 11.77
C ILE A 87 5.84 -6.24 11.57
N TYR A 88 5.13 -5.11 11.78
CA TYR A 88 5.69 -3.80 11.44
C TYR A 88 6.95 -3.45 12.23
N GLU A 89 7.01 -3.79 13.53
CA GLU A 89 8.19 -3.54 14.36
C GLU A 89 9.43 -4.31 13.86
N MET A 90 9.23 -5.56 13.40
CA MET A 90 10.31 -6.37 12.85
C MET A 90 10.91 -5.73 11.58
N LEU A 91 10.05 -5.19 10.72
CA LEU A 91 10.46 -4.51 9.50
C LEU A 91 11.15 -3.17 9.80
N GLN A 92 10.64 -2.39 10.77
CA GLN A 92 11.26 -1.16 11.23
C GLN A 92 12.66 -1.41 11.83
N GLU A 93 12.81 -2.43 12.69
CA GLU A 93 14.09 -2.80 13.29
C GLU A 93 15.11 -3.28 12.25
N ALA A 94 14.64 -3.93 11.18
CA ALA A 94 15.47 -4.34 10.05
C ALA A 94 15.79 -3.18 9.08
N GLY A 95 15.16 -2.00 9.25
CA GLY A 95 15.32 -0.86 8.35
C GLY A 95 14.65 -1.05 6.98
N ILE A 96 13.64 -1.92 6.89
CA ILE A 96 12.96 -2.29 5.63
C ILE A 96 11.61 -1.59 5.57
N PRO A 97 11.39 -0.64 4.62
CA PRO A 97 10.12 0.04 4.45
C PRO A 97 9.06 -0.88 3.85
N HIS A 98 7.86 -0.88 4.46
CA HIS A 98 6.70 -1.62 3.98
C HIS A 98 5.74 -0.69 3.22
N TYR A 99 5.61 -0.91 1.92
CA TYR A 99 4.73 -0.19 1.01
C TYR A 99 3.48 -1.02 0.72
N THR A 100 2.31 -0.44 0.91
CA THR A 100 1.06 -1.22 0.90
C THR A 100 -0.04 -0.60 0.03
N GLY A 101 -1.08 -1.38 -0.25
CA GLY A 101 -2.20 -1.01 -1.10
C GLY A 101 -3.36 -0.30 -0.40
N ALA A 102 -3.25 0.02 0.89
CA ALA A 102 -4.32 0.72 1.63
C ALA A 102 -3.79 1.50 2.85
N ASP A 103 -4.50 2.55 3.24
CA ASP A 103 -4.18 3.41 4.39
C ASP A 103 -4.25 2.70 5.75
N SER A 104 -5.10 1.68 5.86
CA SER A 104 -5.22 0.84 7.05
C SER A 104 -3.91 0.14 7.44
N PHE A 105 -3.08 -0.22 6.49
CA PHE A 105 -1.75 -0.75 6.79
C PHE A 105 -0.84 0.31 7.41
N ALA A 106 -0.84 1.54 6.85
CA ALA A 106 -0.07 2.63 7.42
C ALA A 106 -0.57 2.98 8.83
N LEU A 107 -1.87 2.90 9.09
CA LEU A 107 -2.43 3.02 10.44
C LEU A 107 -1.83 1.98 11.40
N ASN A 108 -1.67 0.75 10.96
CA ASN A 108 -1.12 -0.35 11.78
C ASN A 108 0.42 -0.47 11.72
N GLY A 109 1.12 0.54 11.24
CA GLY A 109 2.58 0.66 11.36
C GLY A 109 3.36 0.45 10.06
N ALA A 110 2.75 0.09 8.93
CA ALA A 110 3.45 0.10 7.64
C ALA A 110 3.94 1.52 7.30
N PHE A 111 5.04 1.63 6.56
CA PHE A 111 5.60 2.93 6.16
C PHE A 111 4.63 3.74 5.29
N LEU A 112 4.02 3.09 4.31
CA LEU A 112 3.14 3.72 3.33
C LEU A 112 1.91 2.88 3.05
N GLY A 113 0.74 3.51 3.09
CA GLY A 113 -0.49 3.02 2.46
C GLY A 113 -0.83 3.85 1.23
N TYR A 114 -0.94 3.22 0.05
CA TYR A 114 -1.34 3.89 -1.18
C TYR A 114 -2.69 3.36 -1.64
N GLY A 115 -3.70 4.19 -1.59
CA GLY A 115 -5.07 3.75 -1.85
C GLY A 115 -5.97 4.84 -2.41
N VAL A 116 -7.26 4.60 -2.28
CA VAL A 116 -8.33 5.49 -2.71
C VAL A 116 -8.64 6.48 -1.59
N ASP A 117 -8.89 7.74 -1.92
CA ASP A 117 -9.56 8.67 -1.01
C ASP A 117 -11.03 8.25 -0.87
N TYR A 118 -11.35 7.57 0.22
CA TYR A 118 -12.70 7.04 0.46
C TYR A 118 -13.75 8.12 0.62
N ALA A 119 -13.40 9.33 1.08
CA ALA A 119 -14.32 10.46 1.14
C ALA A 119 -14.71 10.93 -0.27
N ALA A 120 -13.72 11.09 -1.15
CA ALA A 120 -13.95 11.42 -2.55
C ALA A 120 -14.71 10.32 -3.30
N LEU A 121 -14.40 9.04 -3.03
CA LEU A 121 -15.14 7.89 -3.57
C LEU A 121 -16.61 7.92 -3.13
N GLY A 122 -16.87 8.24 -1.86
CA GLY A 122 -18.22 8.38 -1.31
C GLY A 122 -19.02 9.48 -2.02
N VAL A 123 -18.42 10.65 -2.25
CA VAL A 123 -19.02 11.77 -2.98
C VAL A 123 -19.37 11.36 -4.42
N GLU A 124 -18.43 10.74 -5.16
CA GLU A 124 -18.69 10.28 -6.54
C GLU A 124 -19.78 9.20 -6.59
N THR A 125 -19.81 8.29 -5.64
CA THR A 125 -20.87 7.27 -5.54
C THR A 125 -22.22 7.93 -5.32
N ALA A 126 -22.30 8.92 -4.43
CA ALA A 126 -23.53 9.68 -4.17
C ALA A 126 -23.98 10.47 -5.42
N ASN A 127 -23.05 11.10 -6.16
CA ASN A 127 -23.36 11.80 -7.40
C ASN A 127 -23.92 10.85 -8.46
N MET A 128 -23.36 9.65 -8.63
CA MET A 128 -23.90 8.64 -9.54
C MET A 128 -25.28 8.17 -9.12
N ALA A 129 -25.50 7.92 -7.83
CA ALA A 129 -26.81 7.54 -7.31
C ALA A 129 -27.85 8.64 -7.53
N ALA A 130 -27.49 9.91 -7.29
CA ALA A 130 -28.37 11.07 -7.53
C ALA A 130 -28.73 11.21 -9.00
N SER A 131 -27.78 11.03 -9.94
CA SER A 131 -28.05 11.11 -11.37
C SER A 131 -29.06 10.04 -11.83
N ILE A 132 -29.02 8.86 -11.25
CA ILE A 132 -29.98 7.78 -11.53
C ILE A 132 -31.35 8.11 -10.91
N ALA A 133 -31.37 8.53 -9.65
CA ALA A 133 -32.62 8.72 -8.90
C ALA A 133 -33.38 10.01 -9.28
N LEU A 134 -32.66 11.10 -9.60
CA LEU A 134 -33.23 12.44 -9.78
C LEU A 134 -33.21 12.90 -11.23
N ASP A 135 -32.17 12.55 -11.99
CA ASP A 135 -31.98 13.06 -13.36
C ASP A 135 -32.41 12.03 -14.43
N GLY A 136 -32.87 10.85 -14.02
CA GLY A 136 -33.39 9.81 -14.91
C GLY A 136 -32.31 9.04 -15.69
N ALA A 137 -31.06 9.10 -15.26
CA ALA A 137 -29.99 8.26 -15.84
C ALA A 137 -30.34 6.78 -15.62
N LYS A 138 -30.11 5.96 -16.65
CA LYS A 138 -30.39 4.51 -16.55
C LYS A 138 -29.15 3.75 -16.11
N PRO A 139 -29.23 2.89 -15.08
CA PRO A 139 -28.09 2.12 -14.61
C PRO A 139 -27.40 1.31 -15.72
N ALA A 140 -28.18 0.71 -16.65
CA ALA A 140 -27.64 -0.07 -17.76
C ALA A 140 -26.87 0.76 -18.81
N GLU A 141 -27.09 2.08 -18.84
CA GLU A 141 -26.42 3.02 -19.76
C GLU A 141 -25.34 3.86 -19.02
N THR A 142 -25.23 3.72 -17.70
CA THR A 142 -24.26 4.44 -16.88
C THR A 142 -22.97 3.64 -16.82
N ALA A 143 -21.89 4.21 -17.38
CA ALA A 143 -20.59 3.55 -17.39
C ALA A 143 -20.03 3.36 -15.97
N VAL A 144 -19.34 2.26 -15.73
CA VAL A 144 -18.56 2.06 -14.52
C VAL A 144 -17.45 3.10 -14.48
N LYS A 145 -17.34 3.83 -13.36
CA LYS A 145 -16.23 4.74 -13.11
C LYS A 145 -15.15 4.02 -12.35
N THR A 146 -13.93 4.11 -12.83
CA THR A 146 -12.73 3.76 -12.08
C THR A 146 -12.25 4.99 -11.32
N PHE A 147 -11.81 4.79 -10.10
CA PHE A 147 -11.32 5.85 -9.23
C PHE A 147 -9.80 5.76 -9.16
N ASP A 148 -9.14 6.64 -9.89
CA ASP A 148 -7.67 6.72 -9.96
C ASP A 148 -7.20 8.00 -9.25
N ASN A 149 -7.47 8.08 -7.96
CA ASN A 149 -6.97 9.14 -7.10
C ASN A 149 -5.98 8.55 -6.09
N GLY A 150 -4.75 8.44 -6.49
CA GLY A 150 -3.68 7.93 -5.64
C GLY A 150 -3.47 8.80 -4.40
N CYS A 151 -3.98 8.35 -3.26
CA CYS A 151 -3.73 8.94 -1.96
C CYS A 151 -2.60 8.17 -1.27
N ALA A 152 -1.49 8.84 -0.99
CA ALA A 152 -0.41 8.30 -0.17
C ALA A 152 -0.63 8.68 1.29
N THR A 153 -0.76 7.68 2.16
CA THR A 153 -0.83 7.85 3.61
C THR A 153 0.48 7.36 4.21
N ILE A 154 1.28 8.29 4.77
CA ILE A 154 2.60 8.00 5.32
C ILE A 154 2.51 7.91 6.84
N ASN A 155 2.97 6.80 7.42
CA ASN A 155 3.12 6.68 8.85
C ASN A 155 4.37 7.45 9.28
N THR A 156 4.20 8.53 10.05
CA THR A 156 5.28 9.42 10.43
C THR A 156 6.23 8.81 11.46
N GLU A 157 5.73 7.94 12.34
CA GLU A 157 6.56 7.24 13.33
C GLU A 157 7.45 6.22 12.63
N THR A 158 6.91 5.45 11.68
CA THR A 158 7.68 4.50 10.87
C THR A 158 8.66 5.23 9.95
N CYS A 159 8.25 6.36 9.35
CA CYS A 159 9.11 7.20 8.54
C CYS A 159 10.37 7.65 9.34
N GLU A 160 10.18 8.12 10.58
CA GLU A 160 11.26 8.52 11.46
C GLU A 160 12.14 7.33 11.87
N LYS A 161 11.54 6.18 12.22
CA LYS A 161 12.26 4.95 12.58
C LYS A 161 13.16 4.42 11.48
N LEU A 162 12.71 4.51 10.24
CA LEU A 162 13.47 4.13 9.04
C LEU A 162 14.55 5.17 8.66
N GLY A 163 14.59 6.32 9.35
CA GLY A 163 15.55 7.38 9.08
C GLY A 163 15.21 8.22 7.83
N PHE A 164 13.99 8.16 7.34
CA PHE A 164 13.53 8.99 6.24
C PHE A 164 13.16 10.41 6.71
N ASN A 165 13.41 11.38 5.85
CA ASN A 165 12.90 12.73 6.02
C ASN A 165 11.50 12.84 5.40
N TYR A 166 10.48 13.11 6.23
CA TYR A 166 9.09 13.18 5.77
C TYR A 166 8.87 14.17 4.61
N ASP A 167 9.47 15.37 4.70
CA ASP A 167 9.29 16.40 3.67
C ASP A 167 9.96 16.01 2.34
N GLU A 168 11.09 15.29 2.39
CA GLU A 168 11.75 14.76 1.19
C GLU A 168 10.94 13.64 0.56
N ILE A 169 10.38 12.74 1.35
CA ILE A 169 9.47 11.68 0.89
C ILE A 169 8.22 12.28 0.25
N CYS A 170 7.60 13.29 0.88
CA CYS A 170 6.44 13.97 0.29
C CYS A 170 6.78 14.57 -1.09
N LYS A 171 7.92 15.26 -1.22
CA LYS A 171 8.36 15.82 -2.51
C LYS A 171 8.61 14.75 -3.57
N ALA A 172 9.18 13.61 -3.17
CA ALA A 172 9.41 12.48 -4.08
C ALA A 172 8.09 11.87 -4.58
N PHE A 173 7.04 11.90 -3.75
CA PHE A 173 5.74 11.30 -4.07
C PHE A 173 4.77 12.25 -4.79
N GLU A 174 4.96 13.58 -4.70
CA GLU A 174 4.10 14.58 -5.36
C GLU A 174 3.77 14.27 -6.83
N PRO A 175 4.71 13.81 -7.68
CA PRO A 175 4.41 13.53 -9.08
C PRO A 175 3.46 12.35 -9.30
N PHE A 176 3.29 11.48 -8.31
CA PHE A 176 2.58 10.21 -8.41
C PHE A 176 1.28 10.16 -7.59
N CYS A 177 1.02 11.21 -6.79
CA CYS A 177 -0.10 11.24 -5.86
C CYS A 177 -0.99 12.45 -6.09
N THR A 178 -2.30 12.26 -5.98
CA THR A 178 -3.27 13.36 -5.97
C THR A 178 -3.41 13.97 -4.57
N LYS A 179 -3.05 13.19 -3.54
CA LYS A 179 -3.07 13.60 -2.15
C LYS A 179 -1.97 12.86 -1.39
N ILE A 180 -1.30 13.57 -0.47
CA ILE A 180 -0.39 12.99 0.51
C ILE A 180 -0.88 13.41 1.89
N GLN A 181 -0.96 12.46 2.80
CA GLN A 181 -1.37 12.69 4.19
C GLN A 181 -0.51 11.88 5.15
N SER A 182 -0.47 12.31 6.40
CA SER A 182 0.24 11.63 7.47
C SER A 182 -0.73 10.89 8.39
N ILE A 183 -0.21 9.85 9.06
CA ILE A 183 -0.89 9.12 10.11
C ILE A 183 0.14 8.68 11.16
N VAL A 184 -0.31 8.34 12.36
CA VAL A 184 0.48 7.68 13.41
C VAL A 184 -0.03 6.26 13.62
N THR A 185 0.78 5.41 14.24
CA THR A 185 0.39 4.03 14.51
C THR A 185 -0.72 3.95 15.54
N ALA A 186 -1.77 3.22 15.21
CA ALA A 186 -2.91 2.93 16.09
C ALA A 186 -3.58 1.62 15.69
N GLU A 187 -4.37 1.03 16.60
CA GLU A 187 -5.14 -0.19 16.30
C GLU A 187 -6.36 0.11 15.41
N SER A 188 -6.95 1.30 15.56
CA SER A 188 -8.13 1.70 14.79
C SER A 188 -8.11 3.19 14.43
N PHE A 189 -8.83 3.58 13.38
CA PHE A 189 -8.99 4.98 12.96
C PHE A 189 -9.69 5.87 14.00
N ASP A 190 -10.46 5.28 14.92
CA ASP A 190 -11.13 6.03 15.99
C ASP A 190 -10.15 6.58 17.06
N GLU A 191 -8.94 6.04 17.12
CA GLU A 191 -7.88 6.45 18.04
C GLU A 191 -7.04 7.62 17.49
N VAL A 192 -7.05 7.79 16.17
CA VAL A 192 -6.33 8.86 15.46
C VAL A 192 -7.28 10.06 15.30
N LYS A 193 -7.10 11.09 16.13
CA LYS A 193 -7.91 12.32 16.11
C LYS A 193 -7.10 13.52 15.63
#